data_e99388aa18f72ff6b5ecb59cdd388bb1
#
_entry.id   e99388aa18f72ff6b5ecb59cdd388bb1
#
_cell.length_a   1.000
_cell.length_b   1.000
_cell.length_c   1.000
_cell.angle_alpha   90.00
_cell.angle_beta   90.00
_cell.angle_gamma   90.00
#
_symmetry.space_group_name_H-M   'P 1'
#
loop_
_entity.id
_entity.type
_entity.pdbx_description
1 polymer ?
#
loop_
_entity_poly.entity_id
_entity_poly.type
_entity_poly.pdbx_seq_one_letter_code
_entity_poly.pdbx_strand_id
1 'polypeptide(L)'
;MYHSMLTNFLHVQTRITWRKMLAGETSKAVTWKNQSADIWFATKTNDFLFHQEAIANQKDIKPSLEKDSGPNNLWGDIIDTHTGQSDDMNGDKPEALIKRILDASSFKLNWVVDPFMGSGGVGVVTKKLGRRFIGFETDQDQLLISMKRIDQS
;
A
#
# COMPACT_ATOMS: atom_id res chain seq x y z
N MET A 1 -18.62 -8.10 -2.25
CA MET A 1 -18.02 -9.28 -1.59
C MET A 1 -17.02 -8.87 -0.50
N TYR A 2 -15.88 -8.22 -0.79
CA TYR A 2 -14.88 -7.86 0.25
C TYR A 2 -15.43 -6.96 1.36
N HIS A 3 -16.23 -5.95 1.04
CA HIS A 3 -16.83 -5.06 2.04
C HIS A 3 -17.65 -5.85 3.09
N SER A 4 -18.55 -6.73 2.64
CA SER A 4 -19.39 -7.50 3.57
C SER A 4 -18.60 -8.50 4.42
N MET A 5 -17.46 -9.00 3.92
CA MET A 5 -16.57 -9.85 4.72
C MET A 5 -15.84 -9.02 5.79
N LEU A 6 -15.34 -7.85 5.44
CA LEU A 6 -14.63 -6.98 6.37
C LEU A 6 -15.54 -6.46 7.49
N THR A 7 -16.77 -6.05 7.17
CA THR A 7 -17.73 -5.50 8.13
C THR A 7 -18.19 -6.50 9.20
N ASN A 8 -18.00 -7.81 8.96
CA ASN A 8 -18.29 -8.82 9.99
C ASN A 8 -17.27 -8.80 11.15
N PHE A 9 -16.06 -8.29 10.94
CA PHE A 9 -14.97 -8.38 11.91
C PHE A 9 -14.29 -7.05 12.22
N LEU A 10 -14.45 -6.06 11.35
CA LEU A 10 -13.76 -4.79 11.39
C LEU A 10 -14.71 -3.63 11.10
N HIS A 11 -14.36 -2.44 11.57
CA HIS A 11 -15.01 -1.19 11.21
C HIS A 11 -14.38 -0.65 9.93
N VAL A 12 -15.08 -0.74 8.81
CA VAL A 12 -14.60 -0.20 7.53
C VAL A 12 -14.73 1.32 7.56
N GLN A 13 -13.60 2.00 7.49
CA GLN A 13 -13.51 3.45 7.54
C GLN A 13 -13.65 4.06 6.15
N THR A 14 -12.88 3.56 5.19
CA THR A 14 -12.95 4.06 3.80
C THR A 14 -12.42 3.05 2.79
N ARG A 15 -12.82 3.25 1.56
CA ARG A 15 -12.21 2.63 0.39
C ARG A 15 -11.37 3.67 -0.33
N ILE A 16 -10.12 3.35 -0.58
CA ILE A 16 -9.18 4.15 -1.35
C ILE A 16 -9.07 3.53 -2.73
N THR A 17 -9.21 4.34 -3.76
CA THR A 17 -9.00 3.91 -5.15
C THR A 17 -7.61 4.39 -5.59
N TRP A 18 -6.70 3.45 -5.80
CA TRP A 18 -5.38 3.72 -6.33
C TRP A 18 -5.35 3.48 -7.83
N ARG A 19 -4.98 4.53 -8.59
CA ARG A 19 -4.80 4.43 -10.03
C ARG A 19 -3.45 3.78 -10.34
N LYS A 20 -3.47 2.59 -10.92
CA LYS A 20 -2.28 1.93 -11.45
C LYS A 20 -1.95 2.57 -12.81
N MET A 21 -0.84 3.26 -12.89
CA MET A 21 -0.28 3.68 -14.17
C MET A 21 0.76 2.64 -14.59
N LEU A 22 0.34 1.64 -15.35
CA LEU A 22 1.26 0.67 -15.94
C LEU A 22 1.96 1.33 -17.12
N ALA A 23 3.26 1.51 -17.02
CA ALA A 23 4.06 1.99 -18.14
C ALA A 23 4.11 0.90 -19.21
N GLY A 24 3.65 1.21 -20.43
CA GLY A 24 3.88 0.38 -21.61
C GLY A 24 2.82 -0.65 -21.98
N GLU A 25 1.69 -0.75 -21.30
CA GLU A 25 0.62 -1.65 -21.74
C GLU A 25 -0.12 -1.14 -22.98
N THR A 26 0.21 -1.71 -24.11
CA THR A 26 -0.50 -1.53 -25.40
C THR A 26 -1.55 -2.61 -25.67
N SER A 27 -2.06 -3.29 -24.62
CA SER A 27 -3.04 -4.35 -24.83
C SER A 27 -4.33 -3.79 -25.45
N LYS A 28 -4.76 -4.38 -26.56
CA LYS A 28 -6.05 -4.11 -27.20
C LYS A 28 -7.16 -4.69 -26.29
N ALA A 29 -7.62 -3.92 -25.34
CA ALA A 29 -8.75 -4.33 -24.52
C ALA A 29 -10.05 -4.24 -25.33
N VAL A 30 -10.85 -5.27 -25.26
CA VAL A 30 -12.20 -5.31 -25.88
C VAL A 30 -13.22 -4.48 -25.07
N THR A 31 -12.89 -4.17 -23.78
CA THR A 31 -13.73 -3.41 -22.86
C THR A 31 -12.88 -2.35 -22.14
N TRP A 32 -13.44 -1.75 -21.09
CA TRP A 32 -12.72 -0.80 -20.23
C TRP A 32 -11.52 -1.46 -19.57
N LYS A 33 -10.34 -0.86 -19.69
CA LYS A 33 -9.14 -1.31 -18.98
C LYS A 33 -9.29 -1.07 -17.48
N ASN A 34 -9.03 -2.08 -16.68
CA ASN A 34 -8.94 -1.92 -15.24
C ASN A 34 -7.57 -1.33 -14.87
N GLN A 35 -7.53 -0.03 -14.60
CA GLN A 35 -6.31 0.71 -14.23
C GLN A 35 -6.35 1.15 -12.76
N SER A 36 -7.12 0.50 -11.94
CA SER A 36 -7.22 0.84 -10.52
C SER A 36 -7.17 -0.40 -9.63
N ALA A 37 -6.79 -0.19 -8.38
CA ALA A 37 -6.94 -1.16 -7.31
C ALA A 37 -7.62 -0.50 -6.12
N ASP A 38 -8.46 -1.26 -5.43
CA ASP A 38 -9.10 -0.81 -4.21
C ASP A 38 -8.26 -1.22 -3.00
N ILE A 39 -8.05 -0.27 -2.10
CA ILE A 39 -7.42 -0.47 -0.80
C ILE A 39 -8.47 -0.19 0.27
N TRP A 40 -8.73 -1.16 1.13
CA TRP A 40 -9.69 -1.02 2.20
C TRP A 40 -8.99 -0.60 3.48
N PHE A 41 -9.34 0.57 4.01
CA PHE A 41 -8.94 0.99 5.34
C PHE A 41 -10.01 0.59 6.34
N ALA A 42 -9.65 -0.29 7.24
CA ALA A 42 -10.54 -0.79 8.28
C ALA A 42 -9.81 -0.87 9.62
N THR A 43 -10.55 -0.70 10.72
CA THR A 43 -10.02 -0.65 12.08
C THR A 43 -10.70 -1.69 12.96
N LYS A 44 -10.01 -2.14 14.02
CA LYS A 44 -10.58 -3.10 14.97
C LYS A 44 -11.64 -2.45 15.86
N THR A 45 -11.45 -1.18 16.18
CA THR A 45 -12.34 -0.37 17.01
C THR A 45 -12.60 0.96 16.34
N ASN A 46 -13.57 1.74 16.83
CA ASN A 46 -13.82 3.10 16.38
C ASN A 46 -12.80 4.10 16.96
N ASP A 47 -12.08 3.71 18.00
CA ASP A 47 -10.97 4.48 18.55
C ASP A 47 -9.67 4.04 17.84
N PHE A 48 -9.22 4.84 16.88
CA PHE A 48 -8.03 4.57 16.09
C PHE A 48 -7.27 5.86 15.78
N LEU A 49 -5.98 5.71 15.55
CA LEU A 49 -5.11 6.81 15.15
C LEU A 49 -5.04 6.90 13.63
N PHE A 50 -5.20 8.14 13.15
CA PHE A 50 -4.98 8.47 11.74
C PHE A 50 -4.18 9.77 11.65
N HIS A 51 -2.99 9.68 11.02
CA HIS A 51 -2.03 10.78 10.91
C HIS A 51 -2.26 11.62 9.67
N GLN A 52 -3.24 12.49 9.72
CA GLN A 52 -3.55 13.38 8.60
C GLN A 52 -2.37 14.29 8.22
N GLU A 53 -1.65 14.83 9.21
CA GLU A 53 -0.52 15.73 8.98
C GLU A 53 0.66 15.03 8.29
N ALA A 54 0.93 13.77 8.61
CA ALA A 54 2.01 13.01 7.98
C ALA A 54 1.77 12.80 6.48
N ILE A 55 0.50 12.76 6.06
CA ILE A 55 0.12 12.64 4.65
C ILE A 55 0.09 14.01 3.96
N ALA A 56 -0.41 15.05 4.65
CA ALA A 56 -0.52 16.40 4.09
C ALA A 56 0.84 17.00 3.71
N ASN A 57 1.91 16.61 4.40
CA ASN A 57 3.27 17.08 4.16
C ASN A 57 4.02 16.28 3.07
N GLN A 58 3.41 15.27 2.48
CA GLN A 58 4.04 14.55 1.36
C GLN A 58 3.99 15.43 0.11
N LYS A 59 5.19 15.77 -0.42
CA LYS A 59 5.36 16.67 -1.58
C LYS A 59 4.67 16.20 -2.87
N ASP A 60 4.28 14.93 -2.90
CA ASP A 60 3.67 14.29 -4.07
C ASP A 60 2.14 14.43 -4.10
N ILE A 61 1.54 14.90 -3.03
CA ILE A 61 0.11 15.21 -2.99
C ILE A 61 -0.07 16.64 -3.49
N LYS A 62 -0.48 16.80 -4.74
CA LYS A 62 -0.91 18.12 -5.22
C LYS A 62 -2.04 18.62 -4.32
N PRO A 63 -1.92 19.85 -3.78
CA PRO A 63 -3.00 20.41 -2.99
C PRO A 63 -4.28 20.35 -3.82
N SER A 64 -5.34 19.79 -3.25
CA SER A 64 -6.65 19.89 -3.88
C SER A 64 -6.99 21.38 -3.99
N LEU A 65 -7.74 21.75 -5.01
CA LEU A 65 -8.16 23.15 -5.24
C LEU A 65 -9.02 23.70 -4.09
N GLU A 66 -9.44 22.87 -3.18
CA GLU A 66 -10.23 23.22 -1.99
C GLU A 66 -9.32 23.26 -0.76
N LYS A 67 -9.20 24.42 -0.15
CA LYS A 67 -8.34 24.72 1.00
C LYS A 67 -8.62 23.89 2.27
N ASP A 68 -9.75 23.19 2.36
CA ASP A 68 -10.23 22.46 3.54
C ASP A 68 -10.39 20.94 3.34
N SER A 69 -9.95 20.40 2.23
CA SER A 69 -10.05 18.97 2.01
C SER A 69 -8.86 18.26 2.65
N GLY A 70 -9.13 17.48 3.66
CA GLY A 70 -8.21 16.49 4.20
C GLY A 70 -7.72 15.49 3.13
N PRO A 71 -6.89 14.52 3.49
CA PRO A 71 -6.38 13.54 2.54
C PRO A 71 -7.55 12.83 1.85
N ASN A 72 -7.55 12.85 0.52
CA ASN A 72 -8.60 12.22 -0.26
C ASN A 72 -8.32 10.72 -0.47
N ASN A 73 -9.35 10.00 -0.85
CA ASN A 73 -9.30 8.55 -1.10
C ASN A 73 -9.10 8.17 -2.58
N LEU A 74 -8.74 9.13 -3.43
CA LEU A 74 -8.40 8.89 -4.82
C LEU A 74 -6.91 9.16 -5.05
N TRP A 75 -6.12 8.08 -5.17
CA TRP A 75 -4.67 8.17 -5.31
C TRP A 75 -4.26 7.94 -6.76
N GLY A 76 -3.96 9.02 -7.45
CA GLY A 76 -3.51 9.00 -8.85
C GLY A 76 -2.07 9.47 -9.05
N ASP A 77 -1.43 9.89 -7.98
CA ASP A 77 -0.09 10.49 -7.96
C ASP A 77 1.03 9.48 -7.74
N ILE A 78 0.72 8.29 -7.22
CA ILE A 78 1.70 7.21 -7.03
C ILE A 78 1.69 6.31 -8.26
N ILE A 79 2.77 6.39 -9.03
CA ILE A 79 2.94 5.61 -10.25
C ILE A 79 3.49 4.23 -9.90
N ASP A 80 2.86 3.18 -10.45
CA ASP A 80 3.43 1.85 -10.46
C ASP A 80 4.50 1.80 -11.57
N THR A 81 5.76 1.81 -11.16
CA THR A 81 6.88 1.78 -12.10
C THR A 81 7.27 0.37 -12.52
N HIS A 82 6.62 -0.65 -11.98
CA HIS A 82 6.88 -2.03 -12.36
C HIS A 82 6.30 -2.28 -13.75
N THR A 83 7.15 -2.15 -14.74
CA THR A 83 6.86 -2.49 -16.13
C THR A 83 6.87 -4.00 -16.26
N GLY A 84 5.79 -4.70 -16.26
CA GLY A 84 5.66 -6.16 -16.37
C GLY A 84 6.62 -6.94 -17.33
N GLN A 85 7.80 -6.43 -17.54
CA GLN A 85 8.89 -7.07 -18.28
C GLN A 85 9.90 -7.62 -17.29
N SER A 86 9.95 -8.94 -17.26
CA SER A 86 11.02 -9.80 -16.75
C SER A 86 11.41 -9.68 -15.27
N ASP A 87 11.56 -10.83 -14.64
CA ASP A 87 12.35 -11.14 -13.43
C ASP A 87 12.17 -10.29 -12.16
N ASP A 88 11.61 -9.10 -12.25
CA ASP A 88 11.30 -8.23 -11.11
C ASP A 88 9.96 -8.61 -10.49
N MET A 89 10.02 -9.53 -9.56
CA MET A 89 9.08 -9.81 -8.48
C MET A 89 7.63 -9.38 -8.76
N ASN A 90 6.96 -10.20 -9.54
CA ASN A 90 5.54 -10.07 -9.86
C ASN A 90 4.70 -9.77 -8.61
N GLY A 91 4.17 -8.57 -8.54
CA GLY A 91 3.20 -8.22 -7.52
C GLY A 91 3.64 -7.23 -6.45
N ASP A 92 4.91 -6.81 -6.42
CA ASP A 92 5.37 -5.79 -5.48
C ASP A 92 4.60 -4.48 -5.68
N LYS A 93 4.21 -3.87 -4.58
CA LYS A 93 3.60 -2.55 -4.58
C LYS A 93 4.69 -1.48 -4.50
N PRO A 94 4.50 -0.31 -5.15
CA PRO A 94 5.44 0.79 -5.03
C PRO A 94 5.75 1.15 -3.57
N GLU A 95 7.02 1.35 -3.24
CA GLU A 95 7.41 1.75 -1.87
C GLU A 95 6.67 3.01 -1.41
N ALA A 96 6.43 3.97 -2.32
CA ALA A 96 5.69 5.19 -2.03
C ALA A 96 4.24 4.91 -1.57
N LEU A 97 3.59 3.88 -2.14
CA LEU A 97 2.24 3.47 -1.74
C LEU A 97 2.25 2.91 -0.32
N ILE A 98 3.16 1.98 -0.06
CA ILE A 98 3.32 1.35 1.26
C ILE A 98 3.67 2.41 2.31
N LYS A 99 4.61 3.31 1.98
CA LYS A 99 5.01 4.42 2.85
C LYS A 99 3.81 5.28 3.24
N ARG A 100 2.97 5.69 2.28
CA ARG A 100 1.77 6.49 2.55
C ARG A 100 0.82 5.79 3.50
N ILE A 101 0.57 4.50 3.29
CA ILE A 101 -0.29 3.70 4.17
C ILE A 101 0.28 3.67 5.59
N LEU A 102 1.58 3.39 5.74
CA LEU A 102 2.22 3.26 7.04
C LEU A 102 2.32 4.62 7.77
N ASP A 103 2.61 5.69 7.06
CA ASP A 103 2.66 7.03 7.65
C ASP A 103 1.29 7.48 8.16
N ALA A 104 0.22 7.13 7.44
CA ALA A 104 -1.14 7.44 7.83
C ALA A 104 -1.63 6.65 9.06
N SER A 105 -1.18 5.41 9.22
CA SER A 105 -1.82 4.43 10.10
C SER A 105 -0.93 3.92 11.23
N SER A 106 0.32 4.38 11.34
CA SER A 106 1.25 3.85 12.32
C SER A 106 2.36 4.83 12.70
N PHE A 107 3.01 4.59 13.87
CA PHE A 107 4.16 5.34 14.38
C PHE A 107 5.44 4.50 14.36
N LYS A 108 6.58 5.15 14.62
CA LYS A 108 7.82 4.46 14.93
C LYS A 108 7.59 3.45 16.07
N LEU A 109 8.25 2.31 15.97
CA LEU A 109 8.19 1.19 16.91
C LEU A 109 6.86 0.42 16.94
N ASN A 110 5.81 0.84 16.22
CA ASN A 110 4.61 0.01 16.08
C ASN A 110 4.92 -1.28 15.32
N TRP A 111 4.12 -2.29 15.58
CA TRP A 111 4.16 -3.55 14.85
C TRP A 111 3.35 -3.44 13.57
N VAL A 112 3.96 -3.87 12.48
CA VAL A 112 3.32 -4.08 11.17
C VAL A 112 3.33 -5.57 10.90
N VAL A 113 2.18 -6.14 10.58
CA VAL A 113 2.02 -7.55 10.27
C VAL A 113 1.57 -7.69 8.82
N ASP A 114 2.29 -8.49 8.05
CA ASP A 114 1.94 -8.84 6.66
C ASP A 114 1.74 -10.35 6.54
N PRO A 115 0.51 -10.83 6.47
CA PRO A 115 0.22 -12.25 6.38
C PRO A 115 0.50 -12.85 4.98
N PHE A 116 0.81 -12.02 3.98
CA PHE A 116 1.08 -12.43 2.59
C PHE A 116 2.31 -11.68 2.06
N MET A 117 3.45 -11.85 2.74
CA MET A 117 4.62 -11.00 2.61
C MET A 117 5.25 -11.03 1.21
N GLY A 118 5.20 -12.15 0.50
CA GLY A 118 5.85 -12.32 -0.80
C GLY A 118 7.33 -11.96 -0.75
N SER A 119 7.76 -11.11 -1.66
CA SER A 119 9.14 -10.63 -1.76
C SER A 119 9.57 -9.66 -0.64
N GLY A 120 8.70 -9.32 0.30
CA GLY A 120 9.03 -8.52 1.49
C GLY A 120 8.97 -7.00 1.31
N GLY A 121 8.31 -6.48 0.28
CA GLY A 121 8.22 -5.03 0.01
C GLY A 121 7.70 -4.23 1.20
N VAL A 122 6.65 -4.73 1.89
CA VAL A 122 6.13 -4.08 3.10
C VAL A 122 7.16 -4.09 4.23
N GLY A 123 7.89 -5.21 4.41
CA GLY A 123 8.93 -5.32 5.44
C GLY A 123 10.07 -4.33 5.25
N VAL A 124 10.54 -4.16 4.00
CA VAL A 124 11.57 -3.18 3.63
C VAL A 124 11.15 -1.75 4.03
N VAL A 125 9.96 -1.32 3.61
CA VAL A 125 9.47 0.02 3.93
C VAL A 125 9.23 0.19 5.43
N THR A 126 8.72 -0.85 6.09
CA THR A 126 8.49 -0.86 7.54
C THR A 126 9.78 -0.62 8.30
N LYS A 127 10.86 -1.31 7.94
CA LYS A 127 12.18 -1.15 8.55
C LYS A 127 12.77 0.25 8.29
N LYS A 128 12.74 0.72 7.03
CA LYS A 128 13.17 2.08 6.66
C LYS A 128 12.47 3.17 7.50
N LEU A 129 11.23 2.96 7.86
CA LEU A 129 10.43 3.89 8.65
C LEU A 129 10.56 3.69 10.17
N GLY A 130 11.43 2.79 10.63
CA GLY A 130 11.70 2.53 12.05
C GLY A 130 10.55 1.86 12.79
N ARG A 131 9.78 1.03 12.11
CA ARG A 131 8.70 0.20 12.68
C ARG A 131 9.17 -1.24 12.82
N ARG A 132 8.46 -2.04 13.62
CA ARG A 132 8.71 -3.47 13.79
C ARG A 132 7.87 -4.24 12.77
N PHE A 133 8.40 -5.37 12.30
CA PHE A 133 7.76 -6.15 11.23
C PHE A 133 7.63 -7.63 11.60
N ILE A 134 6.48 -8.20 11.23
CA ILE A 134 6.24 -9.64 11.21
C ILE A 134 5.63 -9.97 9.86
N GLY A 135 6.29 -10.83 9.09
CA GLY A 135 5.80 -11.30 7.79
C GLY A 135 5.57 -12.80 7.78
N PHE A 136 4.61 -13.25 6.99
CA PHE A 136 4.34 -14.66 6.74
C PHE A 136 4.41 -14.92 5.25
N GLU A 137 5.12 -15.99 4.86
CA GLU A 137 5.23 -16.46 3.49
C GLU A 137 5.32 -17.98 3.48
N THR A 138 4.59 -18.62 2.57
CA THR A 138 4.56 -20.07 2.43
C THR A 138 5.56 -20.60 1.39
N ASP A 139 5.92 -19.76 0.42
CA ASP A 139 6.93 -20.07 -0.58
C ASP A 139 8.34 -19.83 -0.01
N GLN A 140 9.16 -20.87 0.01
CA GLN A 140 10.50 -20.80 0.59
C GLN A 140 11.44 -19.88 -0.18
N ASP A 141 11.35 -19.82 -1.49
CA ASP A 141 12.20 -18.97 -2.33
C ASP A 141 11.84 -17.50 -2.10
N GLN A 142 10.55 -17.17 -2.06
CA GLN A 142 10.09 -15.83 -1.72
C GLN A 142 10.48 -15.43 -0.29
N LEU A 143 10.40 -16.35 0.66
CA LEU A 143 10.85 -16.12 2.04
C LEU A 143 12.32 -15.75 2.11
N LEU A 144 13.21 -16.51 1.44
CA LEU A 144 14.64 -16.22 1.41
C LEU A 144 14.96 -14.88 0.75
N ILE A 145 14.29 -14.57 -0.34
CA ILE A 145 14.39 -13.27 -1.03
C ILE A 145 13.98 -12.14 -0.08
N SER A 146 12.83 -12.28 0.57
CA SER A 146 12.30 -11.25 1.48
C SER A 146 13.23 -11.00 2.67
N MET A 147 13.74 -12.05 3.28
CA MET A 147 14.70 -11.94 4.40
C MET A 147 15.93 -11.15 3.98
N LYS A 148 16.53 -11.50 2.83
CA LYS A 148 17.71 -10.80 2.31
C LYS A 148 17.42 -9.31 2.02
N ARG A 149 16.29 -9.00 1.41
CA ARG A 149 15.89 -7.62 1.09
C ARG A 149 15.66 -6.78 2.34
N ILE A 150 14.95 -7.34 3.31
CA ILE A 150 14.67 -6.66 4.58
C ILE A 150 15.95 -6.44 5.37
N ASP A 151 16.88 -7.41 5.36
CA ASP A 151 18.14 -7.29 6.08
C ASP A 151 19.03 -6.18 5.51
N GLN A 152 19.03 -6.02 4.20
CA GLN A 152 19.83 -5.01 3.48
C GLN A 152 19.22 -3.60 3.46
N SER A 153 18.00 -3.41 3.96
CA SER A 153 17.26 -2.14 3.90
C SER A 153 17.54 -1.17 5.05
#